data_a362af403171e805f7b884a200102250
#
_entry.id   a362af403171e805f7b884a200102250
#
_cell.length_a   1.000
_cell.length_b   1.000
_cell.length_c   1.000
_cell.angle_alpha   90.00
_cell.angle_beta   90.00
_cell.angle_gamma   90.00
#
_symmetry.space_group_name_H-M   'P 1'
#
loop_
_entity.id
_entity.type
_entity.pdbx_description
1 polymer ?
#
loop_
_entity_poly.entity_id
_entity_poly.type
_entity_poly.pdbx_seq_one_letter_code
_entity_poly.pdbx_strand_id
1 'polypeptide(L)'
;MAENKRDYYEVLGVSKGASEEEIKKAYKKLARKYHPDMNPGDKEAEEKFKEINEANEVLSDPDKKARYDQFGFAGVDPNYGAGAGGGAYGAGGFDFGDLGDIFGSFFGGGFGGARANPNAPQRGESLRTSVNISFEEAAFGCEKEVSIDRIEQCPDCRGSGCAKGTTAEVCPDCRGSGVIQQRRQTPLGYMWTSAPCQRCGGKGKIIHQPCPKCGGKGMIRHRKTIKVSIPAGIDNGQTISLRAQGNAGKNGGPAGDLLIVVSVRPHEIFRREGTSVLCEAPITFTQAVLGAELEIPTIDGKVKYTIPEGTQSGTTFRLKGKGIPGLNGRGRGDQYVTVYIETPRNLNREQKEALKKFSESLGEKNYEEHKSFFGKFKL
;
A
#
# COMPACT_ATOMS: atom_id res chain seq x y z
N MET A 1 30.74 10.10 32.40
CA MET A 1 30.21 9.45 33.64
C MET A 1 29.55 8.18 33.16
N ALA A 2 30.02 7.01 33.57
CA ALA A 2 29.42 5.72 33.18
C ALA A 2 28.02 5.65 33.78
N GLU A 3 26.98 5.67 32.94
CA GLU A 3 25.63 5.37 33.37
C GLU A 3 25.62 3.95 33.98
N ASN A 4 25.13 3.85 35.17
CA ASN A 4 25.05 2.59 35.95
C ASN A 4 23.91 1.76 35.35
N LYS A 5 24.12 1.15 34.18
CA LYS A 5 23.13 0.28 33.51
C LYS A 5 22.89 -0.94 34.38
N ARG A 6 21.61 -1.27 34.64
CA ARG A 6 21.20 -2.46 35.40
C ARG A 6 21.47 -3.73 34.58
N ASP A 7 21.88 -4.82 35.24
CA ASP A 7 22.11 -6.12 34.61
C ASP A 7 20.85 -6.56 33.84
N TYR A 8 21.02 -7.04 32.61
CA TYR A 8 19.91 -7.45 31.73
C TYR A 8 19.06 -8.58 32.33
N TYR A 9 19.67 -9.48 33.12
CA TYR A 9 18.93 -10.51 33.83
C TYR A 9 18.05 -9.89 34.94
N GLU A 10 18.55 -8.87 35.63
CA GLU A 10 17.78 -8.14 36.65
C GLU A 10 16.66 -7.32 36.02
N VAL A 11 16.89 -6.70 34.84
CA VAL A 11 15.87 -5.94 34.08
C VAL A 11 14.69 -6.84 33.71
N LEU A 12 14.95 -8.06 33.26
CA LEU A 12 13.90 -9.03 32.91
C LEU A 12 13.38 -9.80 34.16
N GLY A 13 14.04 -9.68 35.33
CA GLY A 13 13.67 -10.41 36.55
C GLY A 13 13.84 -11.91 36.45
N VAL A 14 14.88 -12.37 35.74
CA VAL A 14 15.25 -13.78 35.58
C VAL A 14 16.63 -14.05 36.13
N SER A 15 16.96 -15.31 36.47
CA SER A 15 18.29 -15.72 36.96
C SER A 15 19.33 -15.78 35.83
N LYS A 16 20.62 -15.57 36.18
CA LYS A 16 21.73 -15.86 35.26
C LYS A 16 21.73 -17.35 34.95
N GLY A 17 21.55 -17.66 33.63
CA GLY A 17 21.40 -19.06 33.18
C GLY A 17 19.96 -19.46 32.86
N ALA A 18 19.00 -18.52 32.97
CA ALA A 18 17.62 -18.75 32.52
C ALA A 18 17.56 -19.27 31.07
N SER A 19 16.63 -20.19 30.84
CA SER A 19 16.37 -20.74 29.51
C SER A 19 15.78 -19.68 28.58
N GLU A 20 15.90 -19.90 27.28
CA GLU A 20 15.33 -19.00 26.25
C GLU A 20 13.82 -18.83 26.42
N GLU A 21 13.12 -19.89 26.84
CA GLU A 21 11.67 -19.85 27.10
C GLU A 21 11.31 -18.98 28.28
N GLU A 22 12.11 -19.04 29.37
CA GLU A 22 11.93 -18.20 30.56
C GLU A 22 12.17 -16.72 30.25
N ILE A 23 13.24 -16.42 29.51
CA ILE A 23 13.55 -15.07 29.04
C ILE A 23 12.40 -14.52 28.20
N LYS A 24 11.90 -15.27 27.24
CA LYS A 24 10.80 -14.91 26.34
C LYS A 24 9.48 -14.70 27.09
N LYS A 25 9.21 -15.51 28.13
CA LYS A 25 8.03 -15.40 28.99
C LYS A 25 8.08 -14.15 29.88
N ALA A 26 9.25 -13.88 30.46
CA ALA A 26 9.48 -12.70 31.27
C ALA A 26 9.34 -11.41 30.44
N TYR A 27 9.98 -11.39 29.27
CA TYR A 27 9.85 -10.28 28.32
C TYR A 27 8.39 -9.98 27.96
N LYS A 28 7.62 -10.98 27.50
CA LYS A 28 6.21 -10.79 27.13
C LYS A 28 5.37 -10.21 28.27
N LYS A 29 5.63 -10.61 29.51
CA LYS A 29 4.93 -10.12 30.71
C LYS A 29 5.24 -8.64 30.96
N LEU A 30 6.53 -8.28 30.92
CA LEU A 30 7.00 -6.93 31.18
C LEU A 30 6.67 -5.96 30.04
N ALA A 31 6.85 -6.39 28.79
CA ALA A 31 6.52 -5.59 27.61
C ALA A 31 5.03 -5.22 27.56
N ARG A 32 4.14 -6.15 27.95
CA ARG A 32 2.69 -5.82 28.07
C ARG A 32 2.41 -4.85 29.21
N LYS A 33 3.13 -4.96 30.34
CA LYS A 33 2.92 -4.10 31.51
C LYS A 33 3.35 -2.65 31.26
N TYR A 34 4.46 -2.45 30.53
CA TYR A 34 5.06 -1.14 30.27
C TYR A 34 4.84 -0.65 28.83
N HIS A 35 3.87 -1.26 28.10
CA HIS A 35 3.56 -0.85 26.73
C HIS A 35 3.09 0.61 26.68
N PRO A 36 3.56 1.42 25.71
CA PRO A 36 3.15 2.83 25.59
C PRO A 36 1.63 3.01 25.43
N ASP A 37 0.95 2.09 24.73
CA ASP A 37 -0.52 2.15 24.57
C ASP A 37 -1.28 1.92 25.89
N MET A 38 -0.67 1.19 26.84
CA MET A 38 -1.29 0.93 28.15
C MET A 38 -0.89 1.97 29.19
N ASN A 39 0.18 2.74 28.95
CA ASN A 39 0.71 3.77 29.84
C ASN A 39 0.99 5.07 29.07
N PRO A 40 -0.01 5.70 28.44
CA PRO A 40 0.19 6.88 27.60
C PRO A 40 0.70 8.06 28.44
N GLY A 41 1.88 8.59 28.06
CA GLY A 41 2.49 9.76 28.71
C GLY A 41 3.32 9.48 29.97
N ASP A 42 3.47 8.25 30.40
CA ASP A 42 4.32 7.85 31.54
C ASP A 42 5.78 7.63 31.06
N LYS A 43 6.63 8.61 31.37
CA LYS A 43 8.06 8.57 31.01
C LYS A 43 8.83 7.43 31.67
N GLU A 44 8.48 7.10 32.94
CA GLU A 44 9.14 5.98 33.61
C GLU A 44 8.79 4.63 32.99
N ALA A 45 7.53 4.46 32.55
CA ALA A 45 7.12 3.27 31.81
C ALA A 45 7.84 3.17 30.46
N GLU A 46 8.04 4.29 29.77
CA GLU A 46 8.76 4.35 28.49
C GLU A 46 10.25 4.00 28.67
N GLU A 47 10.92 4.51 29.69
CA GLU A 47 12.31 4.16 29.99
C GLU A 47 12.47 2.68 30.34
N LYS A 48 11.61 2.14 31.20
CA LYS A 48 11.59 0.72 31.53
C LYS A 48 11.31 -0.16 30.30
N PHE A 49 10.42 0.29 29.41
CA PHE A 49 10.14 -0.43 28.17
C PHE A 49 11.35 -0.49 27.25
N LYS A 50 12.14 0.59 27.14
CA LYS A 50 13.41 0.62 26.39
C LYS A 50 14.44 -0.35 26.98
N GLU A 51 14.62 -0.34 28.31
CA GLU A 51 15.54 -1.26 29.00
C GLU A 51 15.14 -2.73 28.81
N ILE A 52 13.83 -3.04 28.88
CA ILE A 52 13.28 -4.40 28.69
C ILE A 52 13.52 -4.89 27.26
N ASN A 53 13.36 -4.03 26.26
CA ASN A 53 13.63 -4.38 24.87
C ASN A 53 15.13 -4.61 24.62
N GLU A 54 16.01 -3.76 25.15
CA GLU A 54 17.46 -3.91 25.06
C GLU A 54 17.91 -5.23 25.72
N ALA A 55 17.41 -5.52 26.91
CA ALA A 55 17.70 -6.76 27.62
C ALA A 55 17.24 -8.02 26.85
N ASN A 56 16.02 -7.98 26.26
CA ASN A 56 15.53 -9.09 25.47
C ASN A 56 16.32 -9.29 24.19
N GLU A 57 16.73 -8.21 23.52
CA GLU A 57 17.55 -8.31 22.31
C GLU A 57 18.88 -9.02 22.53
N VAL A 58 19.53 -8.74 23.64
CA VAL A 58 20.81 -9.35 23.99
C VAL A 58 20.64 -10.80 24.50
N LEU A 59 19.66 -11.04 25.36
CA LEU A 59 19.51 -12.35 26.02
C LEU A 59 18.74 -13.39 25.17
N SER A 60 18.03 -12.99 24.13
CA SER A 60 17.33 -13.91 23.22
C SER A 60 18.20 -14.43 22.09
N ASP A 61 19.34 -13.81 21.81
CA ASP A 61 20.32 -14.26 20.82
C ASP A 61 21.45 -15.04 21.51
N PRO A 62 21.66 -16.33 21.16
CA PRO A 62 22.68 -17.16 21.80
C PRO A 62 24.10 -16.58 21.76
N ASP A 63 24.47 -15.95 20.63
CA ASP A 63 25.81 -15.39 20.44
C ASP A 63 25.98 -14.10 21.26
N LYS A 64 24.98 -13.22 21.28
CA LYS A 64 25.00 -12.01 22.10
C LYS A 64 24.96 -12.35 23.58
N LYS A 65 24.13 -13.31 23.99
CA LYS A 65 24.04 -13.80 25.36
C LYS A 65 25.41 -14.34 25.83
N ALA A 66 26.06 -15.17 25.04
CA ALA A 66 27.39 -15.71 25.37
C ALA A 66 28.45 -14.60 25.56
N ARG A 67 28.42 -13.59 24.70
CA ARG A 67 29.32 -12.41 24.84
C ARG A 67 28.99 -11.56 26.05
N TYR A 68 27.71 -11.37 26.32
CA TYR A 68 27.26 -10.66 27.52
C TYR A 68 27.64 -11.40 28.80
N ASP A 69 27.49 -12.73 28.81
CA ASP A 69 27.86 -13.59 29.95
C ASP A 69 29.36 -13.57 30.24
N GLN A 70 30.21 -13.43 29.19
CA GLN A 70 31.66 -13.41 29.33
C GLN A 70 32.24 -12.01 29.64
N PHE A 71 31.70 -10.97 29.00
CA PHE A 71 32.30 -9.64 28.99
C PHE A 71 31.36 -8.55 29.54
N GLY A 72 30.16 -8.91 30.02
CA GLY A 72 29.15 -7.96 30.48
C GLY A 72 28.71 -7.01 29.39
N PHE A 73 28.36 -5.78 29.75
CA PHE A 73 27.96 -4.72 28.81
C PHE A 73 29.04 -4.45 27.75
N ALA A 74 30.31 -4.58 28.07
CA ALA A 74 31.41 -4.38 27.13
C ALA A 74 31.37 -5.38 25.97
N GLY A 75 30.86 -6.59 26.16
CA GLY A 75 30.77 -7.61 25.11
C GLY A 75 29.67 -7.36 24.08
N VAL A 76 28.73 -6.47 24.37
CA VAL A 76 27.57 -6.15 23.52
C VAL A 76 27.49 -4.64 23.17
N ASP A 77 28.43 -3.83 23.63
CA ASP A 77 28.55 -2.42 23.26
C ASP A 77 29.14 -2.31 21.85
N PRO A 78 28.44 -1.65 20.91
CA PRO A 78 28.93 -1.44 19.55
C PRO A 78 30.27 -0.70 19.46
N ASN A 79 30.62 0.08 20.49
CA ASN A 79 31.84 0.87 20.53
C ASN A 79 33.05 0.11 21.13
N TYR A 80 32.86 -1.01 21.82
CA TYR A 80 33.96 -1.73 22.47
C TYR A 80 34.85 -2.51 21.50
N GLY A 81 34.35 -2.86 20.33
CA GLY A 81 35.11 -3.53 19.25
C GLY A 81 35.84 -2.58 18.29
N ALA A 82 35.60 -1.28 18.37
CA ALA A 82 36.16 -0.27 17.46
C ALA A 82 37.54 0.29 17.88
N GLY A 83 38.08 -0.17 19.00
CA GLY A 83 39.33 0.31 19.58
C GLY A 83 40.64 -0.23 18.97
N ALA A 84 40.60 -1.12 17.97
CA ALA A 84 41.80 -1.64 17.31
C ALA A 84 41.67 -1.58 15.78
N GLY A 85 41.41 -0.39 15.22
CA GLY A 85 41.47 -0.20 13.76
C GLY A 85 40.39 0.71 13.16
N GLY A 86 40.48 1.99 13.42
CA GLY A 86 40.16 3.07 12.48
C GLY A 86 38.72 3.44 12.16
N GLY A 87 38.32 4.65 12.58
CA GLY A 87 37.42 5.50 11.80
C GLY A 87 36.14 5.95 12.47
N ALA A 88 36.24 7.07 13.17
CA ALA A 88 35.14 7.88 13.68
C ALA A 88 34.13 8.30 12.58
N TYR A 89 32.85 8.22 12.84
CA TYR A 89 31.88 9.19 12.32
C TYR A 89 30.83 9.55 13.40
N GLY A 90 30.69 10.86 13.50
CA GLY A 90 30.16 11.65 14.59
C GLY A 90 28.65 11.54 14.84
N ALA A 91 28.35 11.97 16.02
CA ALA A 91 27.05 12.17 16.62
C ALA A 91 26.14 13.11 15.81
N GLY A 92 24.91 12.70 15.57
CA GLY A 92 23.81 13.52 15.12
C GLY A 92 22.51 12.82 15.49
N GLY A 93 21.69 13.49 16.29
CA GLY A 93 20.51 12.95 16.92
C GLY A 93 19.53 12.31 15.94
N PHE A 94 19.11 11.11 16.22
CA PHE A 94 18.15 10.36 15.46
C PHE A 94 16.84 10.20 16.25
N ASP A 95 15.78 10.59 15.60
CA ASP A 95 14.38 10.39 16.01
C ASP A 95 14.03 8.90 16.02
N PHE A 96 13.41 8.44 17.11
CA PHE A 96 13.25 7.04 17.51
C PHE A 96 12.09 6.30 16.79
N GLY A 97 11.54 6.86 15.69
CA GLY A 97 10.37 6.29 15.01
C GLY A 97 10.64 5.17 14.01
N ASP A 98 11.90 4.97 13.55
CA ASP A 98 12.23 4.10 12.39
C ASP A 98 13.34 3.07 12.67
N LEU A 99 13.46 2.67 13.93
CA LEU A 99 14.61 1.85 14.40
C LEU A 99 14.57 0.38 13.98
N GLY A 100 13.41 -0.14 13.58
CA GLY A 100 13.25 -1.56 13.19
C GLY A 100 13.92 -1.89 11.86
N ASP A 101 13.82 -1.01 10.88
CA ASP A 101 14.33 -1.26 9.52
C ASP A 101 15.82 -0.91 9.36
N ILE A 102 16.33 0.06 10.12
CA ILE A 102 17.74 0.45 10.06
C ILE A 102 18.63 -0.55 10.81
N PHE A 103 18.15 -1.10 11.92
CA PHE A 103 18.90 -2.08 12.71
C PHE A 103 18.97 -3.44 12.03
N GLY A 104 17.90 -3.88 11.35
CA GLY A 104 17.89 -5.09 10.51
C GLY A 104 18.85 -4.99 9.33
N SER A 105 19.03 -3.80 8.75
CA SER A 105 19.96 -3.54 7.65
C SER A 105 21.42 -3.47 8.10
N PHE A 106 21.69 -3.03 9.34
CA PHE A 106 23.05 -2.86 9.85
C PHE A 106 23.62 -4.10 10.54
N PHE A 107 22.77 -4.91 11.18
CA PHE A 107 23.20 -6.12 11.93
C PHE A 107 22.77 -7.45 11.30
N GLY A 108 21.74 -7.47 10.44
CA GLY A 108 21.30 -8.70 9.75
C GLY A 108 22.09 -9.04 8.48
N GLY A 109 22.94 -8.15 8.02
CA GLY A 109 23.85 -8.36 6.90
C GLY A 109 25.27 -8.50 7.40
N GLY A 110 25.76 -9.72 7.49
CA GLY A 110 27.13 -10.04 7.90
C GLY A 110 28.16 -9.09 7.32
N PHE A 111 29.20 -8.83 8.07
CA PHE A 111 30.44 -8.08 7.77
C PHE A 111 31.27 -8.76 6.65
N GLY A 112 30.58 -9.16 5.60
CA GLY A 112 31.13 -9.48 4.31
C GLY A 112 30.40 -8.60 3.34
N GLY A 113 30.93 -7.41 3.07
CA GLY A 113 30.48 -6.60 1.94
C GLY A 113 30.48 -7.50 0.71
N ALA A 114 29.35 -8.13 0.44
CA ALA A 114 29.11 -8.78 -0.83
C ALA A 114 29.26 -7.66 -1.86
N ARG A 115 30.45 -7.56 -2.45
CA ARG A 115 30.74 -6.66 -3.56
C ARG A 115 29.59 -6.86 -4.53
N ALA A 116 28.68 -5.89 -4.56
CA ALA A 116 27.56 -5.96 -5.49
C ALA A 116 28.15 -6.22 -6.88
N ASN A 117 27.99 -7.43 -7.37
CA ASN A 117 28.48 -7.80 -8.68
C ASN A 117 27.61 -7.01 -9.68
N PRO A 118 28.16 -6.01 -10.38
CA PRO A 118 27.38 -5.20 -11.31
C PRO A 118 26.77 -6.01 -12.44
N ASN A 119 27.25 -7.23 -12.65
CA ASN A 119 26.75 -8.20 -13.63
C ASN A 119 25.80 -9.23 -13.02
N ALA A 120 25.43 -9.11 -11.75
CA ALA A 120 24.43 -10.00 -11.16
C ALA A 120 23.06 -9.78 -11.83
N PRO A 121 22.23 -10.85 -11.92
CA PRO A 121 20.86 -10.75 -12.41
C PRO A 121 20.07 -9.74 -11.56
N GLN A 122 19.49 -8.75 -12.22
CA GLN A 122 18.68 -7.71 -11.58
C GLN A 122 17.25 -7.80 -12.08
N ARG A 123 16.29 -7.76 -11.16
CA ARG A 123 14.88 -7.69 -11.51
C ARG A 123 14.58 -6.38 -12.25
N GLY A 124 13.73 -6.46 -13.29
CA GLY A 124 13.27 -5.29 -14.01
C GLY A 124 12.37 -4.41 -13.13
N GLU A 125 12.30 -3.14 -13.48
CA GLU A 125 11.39 -2.20 -12.82
C GLU A 125 9.93 -2.59 -13.04
N SER A 126 9.13 -2.47 -11.99
CA SER A 126 7.68 -2.58 -12.08
C SER A 126 7.11 -1.29 -12.67
N LEU A 127 6.18 -1.44 -13.62
CA LEU A 127 5.51 -0.31 -14.26
C LEU A 127 4.18 -0.04 -13.55
N ARG A 128 3.80 1.23 -13.48
CA ARG A 128 2.51 1.66 -12.94
C ARG A 128 1.75 2.42 -14.01
N THR A 129 0.47 2.07 -14.19
CA THR A 129 -0.45 2.73 -15.11
C THR A 129 -1.82 2.81 -14.47
N SER A 130 -2.71 3.62 -15.05
CA SER A 130 -4.10 3.71 -14.60
C SER A 130 -5.06 3.32 -15.72
N VAL A 131 -6.20 2.79 -15.33
CA VAL A 131 -7.32 2.48 -16.23
C VAL A 131 -8.59 3.12 -15.68
N ASN A 132 -9.33 3.81 -16.57
CA ASN A 132 -10.61 4.41 -16.23
C ASN A 132 -11.73 3.45 -16.66
N ILE A 133 -12.64 3.16 -15.72
CA ILE A 133 -13.82 2.32 -15.96
C ILE A 133 -15.08 3.05 -15.49
N SER A 134 -16.24 2.62 -16.00
CA SER A 134 -17.53 3.13 -15.53
C SER A 134 -17.91 2.49 -14.19
N PHE A 135 -18.96 3.01 -13.57
CA PHE A 135 -19.51 2.47 -12.33
C PHE A 135 -20.03 1.03 -12.52
N GLU A 136 -20.72 0.78 -13.64
CA GLU A 136 -21.27 -0.54 -14.00
C GLU A 136 -20.12 -1.52 -14.32
N GLU A 137 -19.09 -1.08 -15.04
CA GLU A 137 -17.91 -1.88 -15.32
C GLU A 137 -17.20 -2.28 -14.02
N ALA A 138 -17.17 -1.39 -13.01
CA ALA A 138 -16.63 -1.72 -11.70
C ALA A 138 -17.51 -2.72 -10.93
N ALA A 139 -18.84 -2.62 -11.08
CA ALA A 139 -19.78 -3.52 -10.42
C ALA A 139 -19.76 -4.94 -11.01
N PHE A 140 -19.77 -5.05 -12.35
CA PHE A 140 -19.91 -6.35 -13.03
C PHE A 140 -18.59 -6.94 -13.50
N GLY A 141 -17.52 -6.16 -13.48
CA GLY A 141 -16.24 -6.51 -14.09
C GLY A 141 -16.24 -6.28 -15.58
N CYS A 142 -15.07 -6.16 -16.16
CA CYS A 142 -14.88 -5.95 -17.58
C CYS A 142 -13.49 -6.38 -18.06
N GLU A 143 -13.30 -6.46 -19.38
CA GLU A 143 -11.98 -6.57 -19.97
C GLU A 143 -11.58 -5.25 -20.61
N LYS A 144 -10.37 -4.78 -20.32
CA LYS A 144 -9.81 -3.54 -20.89
C LYS A 144 -8.46 -3.82 -21.54
N GLU A 145 -8.20 -3.11 -22.60
CA GLU A 145 -6.89 -3.10 -23.26
C GLU A 145 -6.08 -1.91 -22.76
N VAL A 146 -4.92 -2.20 -22.17
CA VAL A 146 -4.02 -1.19 -21.65
C VAL A 146 -2.73 -1.20 -22.46
N SER A 147 -2.39 -0.07 -23.06
CA SER A 147 -1.15 0.10 -23.82
C SER A 147 -0.08 0.71 -22.92
N ILE A 148 1.05 0.03 -22.79
CA ILE A 148 2.19 0.46 -22.00
C ILE A 148 3.46 0.48 -22.84
N ASP A 149 4.34 1.42 -22.55
CA ASP A 149 5.70 1.44 -23.08
C ASP A 149 6.60 0.70 -22.09
N ARG A 150 7.17 -0.43 -22.50
CA ARG A 150 8.07 -1.19 -21.65
C ARG A 150 9.39 -1.51 -22.33
N ILE A 151 10.40 -1.77 -21.52
CA ILE A 151 11.69 -2.24 -21.97
C ILE A 151 11.63 -3.76 -22.07
N GLU A 152 11.89 -4.30 -23.26
CA GLU A 152 11.93 -5.73 -23.52
C GLU A 152 13.32 -6.14 -24.01
N GLN A 153 13.64 -7.43 -23.90
CA GLN A 153 14.83 -7.97 -24.53
C GLN A 153 14.70 -7.84 -26.05
N CYS A 154 15.78 -7.39 -26.68
CA CYS A 154 15.80 -7.28 -28.12
C CYS A 154 15.55 -8.66 -28.77
N PRO A 155 14.52 -8.85 -29.59
CA PRO A 155 14.19 -10.15 -30.18
C PRO A 155 15.28 -10.67 -31.10
N ASP A 156 16.07 -9.79 -31.73
CA ASP A 156 17.09 -10.18 -32.70
C ASP A 156 18.33 -10.74 -32.05
N CYS A 157 18.80 -10.12 -30.94
CA CYS A 157 19.99 -10.57 -30.22
C CYS A 157 19.67 -11.25 -28.88
N ARG A 158 18.41 -11.36 -28.47
CA ARG A 158 17.95 -11.98 -27.23
C ARG A 158 18.71 -11.52 -26.00
N GLY A 159 18.98 -10.21 -25.93
CA GLY A 159 19.67 -9.57 -24.79
C GLY A 159 21.19 -9.56 -24.88
N SER A 160 21.83 -10.22 -25.85
CA SER A 160 23.29 -10.27 -25.96
C SER A 160 23.89 -8.91 -26.39
N GLY A 161 23.16 -8.12 -27.14
CA GLY A 161 23.64 -6.88 -27.75
C GLY A 161 24.49 -7.08 -29.02
N CYS A 162 24.79 -8.33 -29.41
CA CYS A 162 25.63 -8.63 -30.56
C CYS A 162 24.80 -8.80 -31.83
N ALA A 163 25.38 -8.57 -32.98
CA ALA A 163 24.80 -8.90 -34.26
C ALA A 163 24.55 -10.43 -34.38
N LYS A 164 23.60 -10.84 -35.24
CA LYS A 164 23.33 -12.27 -35.45
C LYS A 164 24.61 -12.99 -35.90
N GLY A 165 24.88 -14.12 -35.26
CA GLY A 165 26.07 -14.95 -35.57
C GLY A 165 27.36 -14.47 -34.91
N THR A 166 27.31 -13.40 -34.08
CA THR A 166 28.47 -12.93 -33.34
C THR A 166 28.24 -13.04 -31.85
N THR A 167 29.34 -13.17 -31.10
CA THR A 167 29.34 -13.25 -29.63
C THR A 167 30.14 -12.12 -29.03
N ALA A 168 29.81 -11.75 -27.79
CA ALA A 168 30.61 -10.79 -27.04
C ALA A 168 31.85 -11.48 -26.50
N GLU A 169 32.98 -10.79 -26.60
CA GLU A 169 34.26 -11.22 -26.03
C GLU A 169 34.35 -10.80 -24.55
N VAL A 170 34.93 -11.66 -23.71
CA VAL A 170 35.20 -11.28 -22.30
C VAL A 170 36.27 -10.20 -22.29
N CYS A 171 36.03 -9.10 -21.58
CA CYS A 171 37.01 -8.03 -21.49
C CYS A 171 38.31 -8.54 -20.82
N PRO A 172 39.48 -8.44 -21.51
CA PRO A 172 40.74 -8.96 -20.96
C PRO A 172 41.19 -8.18 -19.72
N ASP A 173 40.90 -6.90 -19.62
CA ASP A 173 41.38 -6.06 -18.54
C ASP A 173 40.70 -6.35 -17.21
N CYS A 174 39.37 -6.58 -17.21
CA CYS A 174 38.61 -6.88 -16.01
C CYS A 174 38.20 -8.36 -15.91
N ARG A 175 38.55 -9.19 -16.89
CA ARG A 175 38.23 -10.63 -16.94
C ARG A 175 36.75 -10.93 -16.68
N GLY A 176 35.88 -10.07 -17.22
CA GLY A 176 34.44 -10.25 -17.09
C GLY A 176 33.77 -9.57 -15.88
N SER A 177 34.55 -9.09 -14.90
CA SER A 177 33.97 -8.47 -13.69
C SER A 177 33.32 -7.12 -13.94
N GLY A 178 33.70 -6.41 -15.01
CA GLY A 178 33.25 -5.04 -15.30
C GLY A 178 33.90 -3.97 -14.42
N VAL A 179 34.61 -4.33 -13.38
CA VAL A 179 35.29 -3.41 -12.46
C VAL A 179 36.79 -3.74 -12.35
N ILE A 180 37.57 -2.72 -12.11
CA ILE A 180 39.02 -2.82 -11.83
C ILE A 180 39.30 -2.21 -10.47
N GLN A 181 40.24 -2.79 -9.73
CA GLN A 181 40.69 -2.23 -8.48
C GLN A 181 41.82 -1.23 -8.78
N GLN A 182 41.63 0.00 -8.32
CA GLN A 182 42.66 1.06 -8.42
C GLN A 182 43.12 1.43 -7.03
N ARG A 183 44.46 1.50 -6.87
CA ARG A 183 45.10 1.98 -5.66
C ARG A 183 45.08 3.50 -5.71
N ARG A 184 44.35 4.14 -4.80
CA ARG A 184 44.39 5.60 -4.63
C ARG A 184 45.18 5.96 -3.38
N GLN A 185 46.05 6.93 -3.50
CA GLN A 185 46.74 7.54 -2.37
C GLN A 185 45.79 8.54 -1.71
N THR A 186 45.58 8.39 -0.42
CA THR A 186 44.83 9.33 0.41
C THR A 186 45.75 9.87 1.49
N PRO A 187 45.46 11.00 2.14
CA PRO A 187 46.27 11.55 3.22
C PRO A 187 46.53 10.59 4.39
N LEU A 188 45.67 9.55 4.52
CA LEU A 188 45.75 8.51 5.55
C LEU A 188 46.35 7.20 5.07
N GLY A 189 46.93 7.15 3.85
CA GLY A 189 47.54 5.97 3.28
C GLY A 189 46.93 5.55 1.93
N TYR A 190 47.21 4.30 1.51
CA TYR A 190 46.71 3.78 0.26
C TYR A 190 45.38 3.04 0.48
N MET A 191 44.36 3.41 -0.30
CA MET A 191 43.09 2.74 -0.31
C MET A 191 42.79 2.09 -1.67
N TRP A 192 42.26 0.84 -1.66
CA TRP A 192 41.82 0.18 -2.85
C TRP A 192 40.36 0.59 -3.15
N THR A 193 40.17 1.24 -4.29
CA THR A 193 38.83 1.64 -4.76
C THR A 193 38.45 0.83 -6.00
N SER A 194 37.20 0.40 -6.07
CA SER A 194 36.66 -0.25 -7.27
C SER A 194 36.16 0.83 -8.24
N ALA A 195 36.65 0.79 -9.48
CA ALA A 195 36.25 1.69 -10.55
C ALA A 195 35.70 0.88 -11.74
N PRO A 196 34.72 1.40 -12.51
CA PRO A 196 34.30 0.76 -13.75
C PRO A 196 35.46 0.58 -14.70
N CYS A 197 35.58 -0.60 -15.32
CA CYS A 197 36.60 -0.87 -16.31
C CYS A 197 36.42 0.05 -17.52
N GLN A 198 37.39 0.89 -17.82
CA GLN A 198 37.30 1.87 -18.90
C GLN A 198 37.15 1.22 -20.28
N ARG A 199 37.79 0.08 -20.51
CA ARG A 199 37.78 -0.61 -21.80
C ARG A 199 36.40 -1.17 -22.18
N CYS A 200 35.67 -1.73 -21.25
CA CYS A 200 34.32 -2.27 -21.49
C CYS A 200 33.19 -1.38 -20.96
N GLY A 201 33.53 -0.22 -20.37
CA GLY A 201 32.53 0.68 -19.78
C GLY A 201 31.70 0.03 -18.64
N GLY A 202 32.31 -0.85 -17.85
CA GLY A 202 31.63 -1.53 -16.75
C GLY A 202 30.86 -2.78 -17.15
N LYS A 203 30.76 -3.12 -18.44
CA LYS A 203 29.93 -4.25 -18.93
C LYS A 203 30.57 -5.63 -18.78
N GLY A 204 31.86 -5.71 -18.52
CA GLY A 204 32.60 -6.98 -18.47
C GLY A 204 32.83 -7.65 -19.82
N LYS A 205 32.19 -7.18 -20.89
CA LYS A 205 32.19 -7.75 -22.24
C LYS A 205 32.49 -6.65 -23.26
N ILE A 206 33.11 -7.04 -24.36
CA ILE A 206 33.36 -6.18 -25.54
C ILE A 206 32.52 -6.69 -26.70
N ILE A 207 31.73 -5.81 -27.29
CA ILE A 207 30.88 -6.13 -28.45
C ILE A 207 31.55 -5.47 -29.67
N HIS A 208 32.13 -6.27 -30.55
CA HIS A 208 32.76 -5.79 -31.79
C HIS A 208 31.72 -5.45 -32.85
N GLN A 209 30.69 -6.24 -32.95
CA GLN A 209 29.58 -6.01 -33.91
C GLN A 209 28.28 -5.81 -33.13
N PRO A 210 27.85 -4.57 -32.92
CA PRO A 210 26.62 -4.30 -32.20
C PRO A 210 25.38 -4.71 -33.01
N CYS A 211 24.36 -5.23 -32.33
CA CYS A 211 23.07 -5.54 -32.94
C CYS A 211 22.45 -4.26 -33.54
N PRO A 212 22.10 -4.24 -34.83
CA PRO A 212 21.58 -3.04 -35.47
C PRO A 212 20.26 -2.55 -34.86
N LYS A 213 19.43 -3.45 -34.35
CA LYS A 213 18.12 -3.11 -33.75
C LYS A 213 18.21 -2.42 -32.41
N CYS A 214 19.10 -2.85 -31.55
CA CYS A 214 19.24 -2.29 -30.20
C CYS A 214 20.51 -1.45 -29.99
N GLY A 215 21.37 -1.30 -31.01
CA GLY A 215 22.64 -0.55 -30.91
C GLY A 215 23.57 -1.07 -29.83
N GLY A 216 23.65 -2.38 -29.62
CA GLY A 216 24.51 -3.00 -28.60
C GLY A 216 23.95 -2.97 -27.19
N LYS A 217 22.74 -2.44 -26.96
CA LYS A 217 22.13 -2.35 -25.62
C LYS A 217 21.51 -3.66 -25.14
N GLY A 218 21.17 -4.58 -26.06
CA GLY A 218 20.48 -5.84 -25.75
C GLY A 218 19.00 -5.69 -25.44
N MET A 219 18.53 -4.46 -25.25
CA MET A 219 17.16 -4.09 -24.83
C MET A 219 16.58 -3.06 -25.79
N ILE A 220 15.26 -3.10 -25.98
CA ILE A 220 14.52 -2.14 -26.79
C ILE A 220 13.30 -1.64 -26.02
N ARG A 221 12.90 -0.40 -26.25
CA ARG A 221 11.61 0.12 -25.79
C ARG A 221 10.55 -0.28 -26.79
N HIS A 222 9.51 -0.93 -26.31
CA HIS A 222 8.40 -1.41 -27.15
C HIS A 222 7.07 -1.07 -26.51
N ARG A 223 6.14 -0.59 -27.33
CA ARG A 223 4.75 -0.36 -26.89
C ARG A 223 3.97 -1.65 -27.04
N LYS A 224 3.42 -2.12 -25.94
CA LYS A 224 2.64 -3.36 -25.90
C LYS A 224 1.25 -3.11 -25.35
N THR A 225 0.25 -3.65 -26.04
CA THR A 225 -1.13 -3.66 -25.56
C THR A 225 -1.39 -4.98 -24.84
N ILE A 226 -1.90 -4.89 -23.62
CA ILE A 226 -2.18 -6.03 -22.75
C ILE A 226 -3.67 -6.01 -22.42
N LYS A 227 -4.33 -7.16 -22.59
CA LYS A 227 -5.71 -7.36 -22.12
C LYS A 227 -5.69 -7.61 -20.61
N VAL A 228 -6.50 -6.86 -19.90
CA VAL A 228 -6.60 -6.90 -18.44
C VAL A 228 -8.03 -7.23 -18.08
N SER A 229 -8.23 -8.33 -17.38
CA SER A 229 -9.52 -8.68 -16.78
C SER A 229 -9.65 -7.97 -15.44
N ILE A 230 -10.66 -7.15 -15.32
CA ILE A 230 -11.00 -6.39 -14.12
C ILE A 230 -12.12 -7.15 -13.41
N PRO A 231 -11.89 -7.63 -12.18
CA PRO A 231 -12.88 -8.41 -11.47
C PRO A 231 -14.10 -7.58 -11.05
N ALA A 232 -15.27 -8.24 -10.99
CA ALA A 232 -16.49 -7.64 -10.47
C ALA A 232 -16.31 -7.19 -9.01
N GLY A 233 -16.90 -6.04 -8.68
CA GLY A 233 -16.85 -5.49 -7.33
C GLY A 233 -15.59 -4.72 -7.00
N ILE A 234 -14.70 -4.49 -7.95
CA ILE A 234 -13.49 -3.69 -7.75
C ILE A 234 -13.85 -2.27 -7.33
N ASP A 235 -13.04 -1.69 -6.44
CA ASP A 235 -13.27 -0.33 -5.95
C ASP A 235 -12.30 0.68 -6.56
N ASN A 236 -12.66 1.96 -6.45
CA ASN A 236 -11.80 3.05 -6.90
C ASN A 236 -10.47 3.05 -6.15
N GLY A 237 -9.38 3.26 -6.88
CA GLY A 237 -8.03 3.28 -6.32
C GLY A 237 -7.40 1.89 -6.09
N GLN A 238 -8.14 0.80 -6.25
CA GLN A 238 -7.57 -0.53 -6.12
C GLN A 238 -6.57 -0.83 -7.24
N THR A 239 -5.57 -1.65 -6.92
CA THR A 239 -4.47 -1.97 -7.83
C THR A 239 -4.51 -3.45 -8.22
N ILE A 240 -4.50 -3.70 -9.52
CA ILE A 240 -4.35 -5.03 -10.11
C ILE A 240 -2.87 -5.23 -10.47
N SER A 241 -2.28 -6.33 -10.00
CA SER A 241 -0.89 -6.67 -10.30
C SER A 241 -0.82 -7.78 -11.33
N LEU A 242 -0.20 -7.50 -12.47
CA LEU A 242 0.12 -8.48 -13.50
C LEU A 242 1.60 -8.83 -13.43
N ARG A 243 1.90 -10.06 -12.98
CA ARG A 243 3.27 -10.53 -12.76
C ARG A 243 4.05 -10.61 -14.07
N ALA A 244 5.32 -10.24 -14.02
CA ALA A 244 6.27 -10.30 -15.13
C ALA A 244 5.84 -9.50 -16.40
N GLN A 245 4.93 -8.52 -16.25
CA GLN A 245 4.50 -7.64 -17.35
C GLN A 245 5.12 -6.23 -17.29
N GLY A 246 6.05 -5.98 -16.36
CA GLY A 246 6.85 -4.76 -16.29
C GLY A 246 8.05 -4.75 -17.23
N ASN A 247 9.07 -3.96 -16.93
CA ASN A 247 10.32 -3.90 -17.68
C ASN A 247 11.11 -5.21 -17.55
N ALA A 248 11.79 -5.61 -18.61
CA ALA A 248 12.70 -6.75 -18.59
C ALA A 248 13.84 -6.52 -17.57
N GLY A 249 14.21 -7.57 -16.87
CA GLY A 249 15.36 -7.56 -15.96
C GLY A 249 16.69 -7.42 -16.70
N LYS A 250 17.70 -6.94 -16.00
CA LYS A 250 19.07 -6.84 -16.51
C LYS A 250 19.84 -8.12 -16.19
N ASN A 251 20.86 -8.42 -17.01
CA ASN A 251 21.76 -9.56 -16.82
C ASN A 251 21.06 -10.91 -16.59
N GLY A 252 19.93 -11.14 -17.29
CA GLY A 252 19.15 -12.38 -17.14
C GLY A 252 18.22 -12.40 -15.92
N GLY A 253 18.05 -11.28 -15.21
CA GLY A 253 17.10 -11.16 -14.12
C GLY A 253 15.64 -11.25 -14.59
N PRO A 254 14.70 -11.57 -13.70
CA PRO A 254 13.28 -11.64 -14.01
C PRO A 254 12.70 -10.26 -14.35
N ALA A 255 11.63 -10.23 -15.14
CA ALA A 255 10.90 -8.99 -15.42
C ALA A 255 10.20 -8.47 -14.16
N GLY A 256 9.97 -7.16 -14.13
CA GLY A 256 9.12 -6.51 -13.13
C GLY A 256 7.64 -6.80 -13.34
N ASP A 257 6.79 -6.25 -12.51
CA ASP A 257 5.35 -6.40 -12.60
C ASP A 257 4.70 -5.17 -13.23
N LEU A 258 3.50 -5.33 -13.76
CA LEU A 258 2.66 -4.21 -14.16
C LEU A 258 1.58 -4.00 -13.10
N LEU A 259 1.56 -2.82 -12.50
CA LEU A 259 0.60 -2.38 -11.51
C LEU A 259 -0.41 -1.46 -12.19
N ILE A 260 -1.68 -1.86 -12.21
CA ILE A 260 -2.76 -1.11 -12.84
C ILE A 260 -3.67 -0.58 -11.76
N VAL A 261 -3.70 0.74 -11.60
CA VAL A 261 -4.60 1.42 -10.67
C VAL A 261 -5.93 1.65 -11.38
N VAL A 262 -6.98 1.13 -10.77
CA VAL A 262 -8.34 1.30 -11.31
C VAL A 262 -8.91 2.64 -10.82
N SER A 263 -9.38 3.44 -11.77
CA SER A 263 -10.09 4.69 -11.50
C SER A 263 -11.54 4.54 -11.97
N VAL A 264 -12.49 4.59 -11.04
CA VAL A 264 -13.91 4.48 -11.33
C VAL A 264 -14.49 5.87 -11.55
N ARG A 265 -15.16 6.09 -12.68
CA ARG A 265 -15.86 7.36 -12.95
C ARG A 265 -17.06 7.49 -12.03
N PRO A 266 -17.30 8.69 -11.48
CA PRO A 266 -18.53 8.97 -10.75
C PRO A 266 -19.75 8.69 -11.61
N HIS A 267 -20.80 8.13 -11.02
CA HIS A 267 -22.09 7.93 -11.68
C HIS A 267 -23.05 9.10 -11.35
N GLU A 268 -23.92 9.46 -12.26
CA GLU A 268 -24.85 10.59 -12.09
C GLU A 268 -25.89 10.35 -10.98
N ILE A 269 -26.33 9.09 -10.83
CA ILE A 269 -27.43 8.72 -9.92
C ILE A 269 -26.90 7.94 -8.72
N PHE A 270 -25.90 7.08 -8.93
CA PHE A 270 -25.45 6.13 -7.93
C PHE A 270 -24.18 6.59 -7.20
N ARG A 271 -24.17 6.37 -5.89
CA ARG A 271 -23.00 6.46 -5.05
C ARG A 271 -22.68 5.09 -4.48
N ARG A 272 -21.40 4.79 -4.32
CA ARG A 272 -20.95 3.53 -3.73
C ARG A 272 -20.49 3.73 -2.30
N GLU A 273 -20.91 2.84 -1.42
CA GLU A 273 -20.41 2.71 -0.06
C GLU A 273 -20.13 1.24 0.25
N GLY A 274 -18.86 0.85 0.14
CA GLY A 274 -18.44 -0.55 0.21
C GLY A 274 -19.10 -1.40 -0.88
N THR A 275 -19.96 -2.34 -0.51
CA THR A 275 -20.78 -3.14 -1.44
C THR A 275 -22.17 -2.57 -1.65
N SER A 276 -22.55 -1.55 -0.90
CA SER A 276 -23.86 -0.91 -1.01
C SER A 276 -23.88 0.15 -2.10
N VAL A 277 -25.03 0.33 -2.71
CA VAL A 277 -25.32 1.40 -3.69
C VAL A 277 -26.33 2.35 -3.05
N LEU A 278 -26.01 3.65 -3.08
CA LEU A 278 -26.88 4.70 -2.59
C LEU A 278 -27.43 5.48 -3.80
N CYS A 279 -28.71 5.80 -3.78
CA CYS A 279 -29.31 6.71 -4.75
C CYS A 279 -30.40 7.55 -4.10
N GLU A 280 -30.62 8.72 -4.65
CA GLU A 280 -31.70 9.63 -4.25
C GLU A 280 -32.78 9.63 -5.34
N ALA A 281 -34.04 9.45 -4.93
CA ALA A 281 -35.16 9.43 -5.86
C ALA A 281 -36.17 10.54 -5.53
N PRO A 282 -36.45 11.46 -6.49
CA PRO A 282 -37.51 12.44 -6.33
C PRO A 282 -38.88 11.74 -6.41
N ILE A 283 -39.75 12.06 -5.48
CA ILE A 283 -41.15 11.64 -5.51
C ILE A 283 -42.07 12.88 -5.42
N THR A 284 -43.22 12.80 -6.03
CA THR A 284 -44.19 13.86 -5.91
C THR A 284 -44.87 13.87 -4.54
N PHE A 285 -45.38 14.99 -4.11
CA PHE A 285 -46.16 15.13 -2.87
C PHE A 285 -47.34 14.14 -2.82
N THR A 286 -48.06 13.98 -3.92
CA THR A 286 -49.18 13.03 -4.00
C THR A 286 -48.76 11.58 -3.88
N GLN A 287 -47.63 11.19 -4.47
CA GLN A 287 -47.06 9.86 -4.31
C GLN A 287 -46.63 9.59 -2.88
N ALA A 288 -46.07 10.59 -2.20
CA ALA A 288 -45.63 10.46 -0.81
C ALA A 288 -46.82 10.30 0.13
N VAL A 289 -47.95 11.00 -0.11
CA VAL A 289 -49.13 10.98 0.74
C VAL A 289 -49.97 9.74 0.52
N LEU A 290 -50.21 9.38 -0.74
CA LEU A 290 -51.16 8.27 -1.09
C LEU A 290 -50.45 6.91 -1.25
N GLY A 291 -49.11 6.89 -1.21
CA GLY A 291 -48.34 5.75 -1.66
C GLY A 291 -48.32 5.62 -3.18
N ALA A 292 -47.36 4.93 -3.72
CA ALA A 292 -47.27 4.71 -5.16
C ALA A 292 -46.35 3.52 -5.51
N GLU A 293 -46.54 2.93 -6.66
CA GLU A 293 -45.57 2.01 -7.27
C GLU A 293 -44.58 2.84 -8.11
N LEU A 294 -43.29 2.78 -7.77
CA LEU A 294 -42.21 3.47 -8.44
C LEU A 294 -41.33 2.50 -9.21
N GLU A 295 -40.87 2.92 -10.38
CA GLU A 295 -39.77 2.24 -11.08
C GLU A 295 -38.43 2.85 -10.65
N ILE A 296 -37.73 2.15 -9.78
CA ILE A 296 -36.45 2.58 -9.23
C ILE A 296 -35.31 2.04 -10.10
N PRO A 297 -34.39 2.89 -10.57
CA PRO A 297 -33.22 2.42 -11.27
C PRO A 297 -32.28 1.66 -10.32
N THR A 298 -31.78 0.54 -10.79
CA THR A 298 -30.72 -0.23 -10.11
C THR A 298 -29.60 -0.52 -11.09
N ILE A 299 -28.47 -0.97 -10.61
CA ILE A 299 -27.35 -1.35 -11.48
C ILE A 299 -27.70 -2.53 -12.43
N ASP A 300 -28.72 -3.33 -12.11
CA ASP A 300 -29.20 -4.45 -12.95
C ASP A 300 -30.33 -4.04 -13.90
N GLY A 301 -30.77 -2.78 -13.86
CA GLY A 301 -31.95 -2.30 -14.55
C GLY A 301 -33.01 -1.75 -13.60
N LYS A 302 -34.25 -1.62 -14.03
CA LYS A 302 -35.34 -1.04 -13.24
C LYS A 302 -36.02 -2.08 -12.38
N VAL A 303 -36.39 -1.71 -11.15
CA VAL A 303 -37.16 -2.53 -10.22
C VAL A 303 -38.39 -1.77 -9.76
N LYS A 304 -39.56 -2.42 -9.79
CA LYS A 304 -40.79 -1.87 -9.21
C LYS A 304 -40.72 -1.96 -7.69
N TYR A 305 -40.99 -0.88 -7.04
CA TYR A 305 -41.02 -0.78 -5.58
C TYR A 305 -42.24 0.04 -5.14
N THR A 306 -43.01 -0.51 -4.21
CA THR A 306 -44.20 0.18 -3.67
C THR A 306 -43.79 0.97 -2.44
N ILE A 307 -43.90 2.30 -2.50
CA ILE A 307 -43.75 3.16 -1.33
C ILE A 307 -45.07 3.22 -0.54
N PRO A 308 -45.04 3.10 0.79
CA PRO A 308 -46.24 3.20 1.61
C PRO A 308 -46.78 4.63 1.65
N GLU A 309 -48.09 4.73 1.94
CA GLU A 309 -48.72 6.04 2.21
C GLU A 309 -48.07 6.75 3.41
N GLY A 310 -48.04 8.07 3.38
CA GLY A 310 -47.47 8.87 4.44
C GLY A 310 -45.93 8.88 4.47
N THR A 311 -45.25 8.44 3.39
CA THR A 311 -43.80 8.40 3.29
C THR A 311 -43.22 9.83 3.43
N GLN A 312 -42.32 10.01 4.39
CA GLN A 312 -41.69 11.31 4.65
C GLN A 312 -40.43 11.51 3.78
N SER A 313 -40.09 12.79 3.53
CA SER A 313 -38.86 13.14 2.85
C SER A 313 -37.64 12.71 3.68
N GLY A 314 -36.62 12.11 3.03
CA GLY A 314 -35.46 11.52 3.71
C GLY A 314 -35.64 10.05 4.12
N THR A 315 -36.81 9.46 3.90
CA THR A 315 -37.03 8.03 4.16
C THR A 315 -36.16 7.19 3.23
N THR A 316 -35.45 6.22 3.79
CA THR A 316 -34.55 5.36 3.03
C THR A 316 -35.13 3.93 2.95
N PHE A 317 -35.27 3.44 1.74
CA PHE A 317 -35.74 2.07 1.45
C PHE A 317 -34.56 1.19 1.04
N ARG A 318 -34.58 -0.07 1.48
CA ARG A 318 -33.55 -1.05 1.18
C ARG A 318 -34.05 -2.02 0.11
N LEU A 319 -33.35 -2.07 -1.01
CA LEU A 319 -33.53 -3.07 -2.06
C LEU A 319 -32.50 -4.19 -1.87
N LYS A 320 -32.93 -5.31 -1.29
CA LYS A 320 -32.05 -6.41 -0.93
C LYS A 320 -31.39 -7.04 -2.17
N GLY A 321 -30.07 -7.25 -2.10
CA GLY A 321 -29.29 -7.88 -3.16
C GLY A 321 -29.15 -7.05 -4.46
N LYS A 322 -29.47 -5.73 -4.43
CA LYS A 322 -29.33 -4.81 -5.58
C LYS A 322 -28.09 -3.92 -5.52
N GLY A 323 -27.18 -4.21 -4.60
CA GLY A 323 -25.88 -3.57 -4.51
C GLY A 323 -24.82 -4.20 -5.40
N ILE A 324 -23.54 -3.87 -5.14
CA ILE A 324 -22.37 -4.34 -5.87
C ILE A 324 -21.96 -5.73 -5.37
N PRO A 325 -21.58 -6.65 -6.25
CA PRO A 325 -20.97 -7.91 -5.86
C PRO A 325 -19.70 -7.71 -5.04
N GLY A 326 -19.49 -8.50 -4.02
CA GLY A 326 -18.23 -8.49 -3.28
C GLY A 326 -17.11 -9.06 -4.11
N LEU A 327 -15.90 -8.50 -3.99
CA LEU A 327 -14.68 -9.05 -4.62
C LEU A 327 -14.55 -10.55 -4.28
N ASN A 328 -14.19 -11.35 -5.26
CA ASN A 328 -14.01 -12.80 -5.12
C ASN A 328 -15.31 -13.56 -4.74
N GLY A 329 -16.47 -13.07 -5.17
CA GLY A 329 -17.75 -13.77 -4.99
C GLY A 329 -18.29 -13.78 -3.56
N ARG A 330 -17.82 -12.91 -2.69
CA ARG A 330 -18.26 -12.80 -1.28
C ARG A 330 -19.60 -12.10 -1.13
N GLY A 331 -20.66 -12.69 -1.69
CA GLY A 331 -22.00 -12.13 -1.57
C GLY A 331 -22.21 -10.87 -2.42
N ARG A 332 -23.38 -10.24 -2.24
CA ARG A 332 -23.77 -9.02 -2.93
C ARG A 332 -24.37 -8.06 -1.91
N GLY A 333 -24.07 -6.78 -2.03
CA GLY A 333 -24.63 -5.74 -1.20
C GLY A 333 -26.06 -5.39 -1.57
N ASP A 334 -26.59 -4.37 -0.93
CA ASP A 334 -27.94 -3.87 -1.12
C ASP A 334 -27.92 -2.47 -1.73
N GLN A 335 -29.05 -2.06 -2.30
CA GLN A 335 -29.22 -0.69 -2.71
C GLN A 335 -30.12 0.04 -1.70
N TYR A 336 -29.71 1.22 -1.32
CA TYR A 336 -30.45 2.12 -0.45
C TYR A 336 -30.95 3.30 -1.26
N VAL A 337 -32.27 3.50 -1.24
CA VAL A 337 -32.95 4.56 -2.00
C VAL A 337 -33.53 5.54 -1.01
N THR A 338 -32.96 6.73 -0.97
CA THR A 338 -33.47 7.83 -0.13
C THR A 338 -34.43 8.66 -0.97
N VAL A 339 -35.67 8.72 -0.58
CA VAL A 339 -36.68 9.52 -1.29
C VAL A 339 -36.71 10.95 -0.76
N TYR A 340 -36.88 11.91 -1.67
CA TYR A 340 -37.13 13.29 -1.30
C TYR A 340 -38.36 13.82 -2.05
N ILE A 341 -39.16 14.64 -1.36
CA ILE A 341 -40.39 15.16 -1.93
C ILE A 341 -40.09 16.40 -2.76
N GLU A 342 -40.36 16.31 -4.05
CA GLU A 342 -40.27 17.45 -4.95
C GLU A 342 -41.51 18.35 -4.84
N THR A 343 -41.31 19.61 -4.48
CA THR A 343 -42.38 20.61 -4.41
C THR A 343 -42.73 21.11 -5.82
N PRO A 344 -43.98 20.99 -6.26
CA PRO A 344 -44.38 21.41 -7.59
C PRO A 344 -44.22 22.91 -7.79
N ARG A 345 -43.69 23.31 -8.98
CA ARG A 345 -43.46 24.70 -9.37
C ARG A 345 -44.41 25.09 -10.52
N ASN A 346 -44.56 26.38 -10.74
CA ASN A 346 -45.35 26.94 -11.87
C ASN A 346 -46.81 26.49 -11.92
N LEU A 347 -47.48 26.39 -10.77
CA LEU A 347 -48.85 26.02 -10.66
C LEU A 347 -49.78 27.06 -11.33
N ASN A 348 -50.77 26.63 -12.11
CA ASN A 348 -51.80 27.44 -12.64
C ASN A 348 -52.84 27.85 -11.56
N ARG A 349 -53.83 28.67 -11.93
CA ARG A 349 -54.83 29.18 -10.97
C ARG A 349 -55.69 28.07 -10.37
N GLU A 350 -56.14 27.12 -11.18
CA GLU A 350 -56.97 26.03 -10.74
C GLU A 350 -56.22 25.08 -9.77
N GLN A 351 -54.96 24.78 -10.08
CA GLN A 351 -54.10 23.96 -9.21
C GLN A 351 -53.84 24.63 -7.86
N LYS A 352 -53.64 25.96 -7.84
CA LYS A 352 -53.50 26.72 -6.61
C LYS A 352 -54.78 26.73 -5.77
N GLU A 353 -55.96 26.84 -6.41
CA GLU A 353 -57.25 26.79 -5.74
C GLU A 353 -57.51 25.39 -5.17
N ALA A 354 -57.20 24.33 -5.92
CA ALA A 354 -57.30 22.94 -5.42
C ALA A 354 -56.41 22.71 -4.20
N LEU A 355 -55.17 23.22 -4.26
CA LEU A 355 -54.22 23.08 -3.17
C LEU A 355 -54.67 23.86 -1.92
N LYS A 356 -55.30 25.04 -2.08
CA LYS A 356 -55.91 25.79 -0.96
C LYS A 356 -57.01 25.01 -0.30
N LYS A 357 -57.95 24.50 -1.09
CA LYS A 357 -59.04 23.65 -0.56
C LYS A 357 -58.55 22.43 0.19
N PHE A 358 -57.50 21.77 -0.34
CA PHE A 358 -56.85 20.65 0.35
C PHE A 358 -56.23 21.12 1.68
N SER A 359 -55.48 22.25 1.67
CA SER A 359 -54.90 22.81 2.90
C SER A 359 -55.94 23.14 3.96
N GLU A 360 -57.11 23.66 3.58
CA GLU A 360 -58.21 23.99 4.48
C GLU A 360 -58.89 22.74 5.09
N SER A 361 -58.79 21.62 4.39
CA SER A 361 -59.31 20.32 4.87
C SER A 361 -58.40 19.61 5.89
N LEU A 362 -57.13 20.06 5.97
CA LEU A 362 -56.17 19.49 6.89
C LEU A 362 -56.21 20.19 8.26
N GLY A 363 -55.97 19.39 9.31
CA GLY A 363 -55.94 19.88 10.69
C GLY A 363 -54.57 19.56 11.35
N GLU A 364 -54.44 20.03 12.60
CA GLU A 364 -53.23 19.80 13.39
C GLU A 364 -52.85 18.31 13.55
N LYS A 365 -53.82 17.42 13.46
CA LYS A 365 -53.60 15.98 13.55
C LYS A 365 -52.80 15.38 12.37
N ASN A 366 -52.75 16.09 11.25
CA ASN A 366 -52.09 15.68 10.04
C ASN A 366 -50.60 16.07 10.02
N TYR A 367 -50.12 16.90 10.99
CA TYR A 367 -48.78 17.43 11.05
C TYR A 367 -48.15 17.29 12.45
N GLU A 368 -47.86 16.04 12.86
CA GLU A 368 -47.34 15.76 14.20
C GLU A 368 -45.96 16.39 14.47
N GLU A 369 -45.07 16.33 13.51
CA GLU A 369 -43.71 16.91 13.66
C GLU A 369 -43.77 18.46 13.71
N HIS A 370 -44.58 19.07 12.88
CA HIS A 370 -44.80 20.52 12.89
C HIS A 370 -45.33 20.98 14.24
N LYS A 371 -46.32 20.28 14.77
CA LYS A 371 -46.88 20.55 16.09
C LYS A 371 -45.84 20.35 17.21
N SER A 372 -45.07 19.29 17.17
CA SER A 372 -44.02 19.00 18.16
C SER A 372 -42.91 20.08 18.14
N PHE A 373 -42.49 20.47 16.93
CA PHE A 373 -41.44 21.47 16.77
C PHE A 373 -41.85 22.84 17.29
N PHE A 374 -42.98 23.38 16.79
CA PHE A 374 -43.45 24.72 17.22
C PHE A 374 -44.05 24.70 18.63
N GLY A 375 -44.54 23.57 19.14
CA GLY A 375 -44.99 23.43 20.51
C GLY A 375 -43.89 23.54 21.55
N LYS A 376 -42.64 23.30 21.17
CA LYS A 376 -41.45 23.49 22.06
C LYS A 376 -41.05 24.96 22.17
N PHE A 377 -41.42 25.81 21.22
CA PHE A 377 -41.23 27.26 21.26
C PHE A 377 -42.48 27.96 21.82
N LYS A 378 -42.93 27.55 23.01
CA LYS A 378 -43.87 28.42 23.74
C LYS A 378 -43.10 29.64 24.23
N LEU A 379 -43.24 30.75 23.52
CA LEU A 379 -42.97 32.10 24.01
C LEU A 379 -43.93 32.45 25.15
#